data_d3f79782ea4bde9c67268718b3f131bb
#
_entry.id   d3f79782ea4bde9c67268718b3f131bb
#
_cell.length_a   1.000
_cell.length_b   1.000
_cell.length_c   1.000
_cell.angle_alpha   90.00
_cell.angle_beta   90.00
_cell.angle_gamma   90.00
#
_symmetry.space_group_name_H-M   'P 1'
#
loop_
_entity.id
_entity.type
_entity.pdbx_description
1 polymer ?
#
loop_
_entity_poly.entity_id
_entity_poly.type
_entity_poly.pdbx_seq_one_letter_code
_entity_poly.pdbx_strand_id
1 'polypeptide(L)'
;VDRECCWDREAIEQGDCPNVGVGEEDLLVSKRQRNLEKCCECPRFLNGLKQLHDDNNPLAPVLTSFLAEYRRQKTQIQSLVSFLDNKTLEIRFLHELGYVLQSSVDLDEVLSVALTAITAGKGFGMNRAFLLLCDREEGILKGYLGLGPRNMEEASQVWNEILQNDMDLQTLAQNFRLNKLSSERAKFHDVLEQLTVPLSNKDHILIKALDGKRPIMVEGAFQHPDVPPELARLLGVDTFLLMPLISRNRRVGMIIADNCITHRTITEEDMHSLETFGFPVAFAIERASLYDKLQIELNRVTEAGKKLKEQQELIVRMENMALVGRITSSIAHSVRNPLMIIGGFARSMLKNSTESDPRRTFIESIVAETRQLEGVLDEILNYSDSLYPTRDFWDVNQLVENALRDTADSMTSLGYSTCYTPDGDLPPVYIDFKQLSYCLRTVLQNDINGISEDLSISIQSQKGDNCVILRIEDCSRLISQAELDHLLVPFSETHDLGAGLGLALCKTMLDKQGIPFVAQADVNSGIRYTITLPTRKEEQS
;
A
#
# COMPACT_ATOMS: atom_id res chain seq x y z
N VAL A 1 56.35 -77.31 -14.11
CA VAL A 1 55.78 -76.22 -13.26
C VAL A 1 54.95 -75.37 -14.17
N ASP A 2 53.66 -75.64 -14.17
CA ASP A 2 52.64 -74.93 -14.99
C ASP A 2 52.58 -73.48 -14.49
N ARG A 3 53.12 -72.61 -15.35
CA ARG A 3 53.03 -71.15 -15.13
C ARG A 3 51.72 -70.68 -15.74
N GLU A 4 50.62 -70.73 -15.02
CA GLU A 4 49.39 -70.07 -15.37
C GLU A 4 49.57 -68.56 -15.19
N CYS A 5 50.24 -67.91 -16.11
CA CYS A 5 50.27 -66.45 -16.20
C CYS A 5 49.01 -65.95 -16.89
N CYS A 6 48.21 -65.13 -16.22
CA CYS A 6 46.94 -64.57 -16.73
C CYS A 6 47.10 -63.63 -17.96
N TRP A 7 48.33 -63.35 -18.41
CA TRP A 7 48.68 -62.64 -19.65
C TRP A 7 49.17 -63.57 -20.76
N ASP A 8 49.21 -64.91 -20.49
CA ASP A 8 49.52 -65.87 -21.56
C ASP A 8 48.39 -65.89 -22.57
N ARG A 9 48.76 -65.90 -23.85
CA ARG A 9 47.78 -65.79 -24.95
C ARG A 9 46.83 -67.00 -24.96
N GLU A 10 47.32 -68.18 -24.63
CA GLU A 10 46.50 -69.39 -24.53
C GLU A 10 45.52 -69.35 -23.36
N ALA A 11 45.89 -68.79 -22.19
CA ALA A 11 45.01 -68.64 -21.05
C ALA A 11 43.88 -67.59 -21.29
N ILE A 12 44.15 -66.59 -22.13
CA ILE A 12 43.16 -65.60 -22.54
C ILE A 12 42.18 -66.18 -23.57
N GLU A 13 42.68 -66.99 -24.52
CA GLU A 13 41.88 -67.64 -25.54
C GLU A 13 41.02 -68.81 -24.99
N GLN A 14 41.44 -69.44 -23.89
CA GLN A 14 40.69 -70.51 -23.20
C GLN A 14 39.63 -69.97 -22.20
N GLY A 15 39.53 -68.67 -21.99
CA GLY A 15 38.47 -68.10 -21.15
C GLY A 15 38.77 -68.18 -19.64
N ASP A 16 39.98 -68.49 -19.21
CA ASP A 16 40.36 -68.67 -17.81
C ASP A 16 40.50 -67.34 -17.01
N CYS A 17 40.38 -66.23 -17.67
CA CYS A 17 40.43 -64.91 -16.99
C CYS A 17 39.05 -64.48 -16.48
N PRO A 18 38.84 -64.31 -15.18
CA PRO A 18 37.54 -63.90 -14.61
C PRO A 18 37.09 -62.48 -15.04
N ASN A 19 37.97 -61.72 -15.67
CA ASN A 19 37.70 -60.35 -16.10
C ASN A 19 37.44 -60.23 -17.62
N VAL A 20 37.59 -61.31 -18.39
CA VAL A 20 37.37 -61.37 -19.85
C VAL A 20 36.16 -62.24 -20.10
N GLY A 21 35.04 -61.67 -20.48
CA GLY A 21 33.84 -62.42 -20.93
C GLY A 21 34.13 -63.07 -22.26
N VAL A 22 33.76 -64.35 -22.41
CA VAL A 22 33.80 -65.12 -23.67
C VAL A 22 32.76 -64.55 -24.62
N GLY A 23 33.14 -64.06 -25.81
CA GLY A 23 32.21 -63.95 -26.93
C GLY A 23 31.87 -62.58 -27.50
N GLU A 24 32.82 -61.67 -27.63
CA GLU A 24 32.59 -60.48 -28.48
C GLU A 24 33.86 -60.07 -29.24
N GLU A 25 33.80 -60.20 -30.56
CA GLU A 25 34.87 -59.87 -31.52
C GLU A 25 35.05 -58.39 -31.81
N ASP A 26 34.76 -57.46 -30.86
CA ASP A 26 34.82 -56.04 -31.18
C ASP A 26 35.86 -55.26 -30.39
N LEU A 27 36.74 -54.62 -31.15
CA LEU A 27 37.66 -53.55 -30.76
C LEU A 27 38.71 -53.88 -29.71
N LEU A 28 39.77 -54.57 -30.18
CA LEU A 28 40.97 -54.94 -29.42
C LEU A 28 41.56 -53.82 -28.54
N VAL A 29 41.41 -52.56 -28.87
CA VAL A 29 41.97 -51.44 -28.10
C VAL A 29 41.09 -51.10 -26.87
N SER A 30 39.78 -51.03 -27.03
CA SER A 30 38.87 -50.70 -25.93
C SER A 30 38.71 -51.87 -24.93
N LYS A 31 38.80 -53.11 -25.39
CA LYS A 31 38.82 -54.31 -24.54
C LYS A 31 40.15 -54.36 -23.73
N ARG A 32 41.28 -54.10 -24.36
CA ARG A 32 42.59 -54.04 -23.64
C ARG A 32 42.60 -52.94 -22.59
N GLN A 33 42.03 -51.77 -22.84
CA GLN A 33 41.98 -50.64 -21.89
C GLN A 33 41.11 -50.96 -20.68
N ARG A 34 39.88 -51.52 -20.90
CA ARG A 34 38.98 -51.99 -19.82
C ARG A 34 39.59 -53.17 -19.02
N ASN A 35 40.31 -54.06 -19.69
CA ASN A 35 40.96 -55.18 -19.04
C ASN A 35 42.16 -54.73 -18.16
N LEU A 36 42.98 -53.77 -18.61
CA LEU A 36 44.03 -53.17 -17.83
C LEU A 36 43.51 -52.54 -16.52
N GLU A 37 42.38 -51.88 -16.58
CA GLU A 37 41.73 -51.28 -15.39
C GLU A 37 41.38 -52.36 -14.34
N LYS A 38 40.80 -53.47 -14.77
CA LYS A 38 40.44 -54.58 -13.88
C LYS A 38 41.67 -55.42 -13.47
N CYS A 39 42.67 -55.56 -14.33
CA CYS A 39 43.89 -56.31 -14.05
C CYS A 39 44.74 -55.63 -12.98
N CYS A 40 44.79 -54.32 -12.93
CA CYS A 40 45.58 -53.60 -11.88
C CYS A 40 45.12 -53.92 -10.46
N GLU A 41 43.86 -54.37 -10.27
CA GLU A 41 43.31 -54.74 -8.97
C GLU A 41 43.13 -56.25 -8.80
N CYS A 42 43.42 -57.05 -9.85
CA CYS A 42 43.21 -58.48 -9.86
C CYS A 42 44.29 -59.20 -9.03
N PRO A 43 43.91 -60.03 -8.04
CA PRO A 43 44.86 -60.76 -7.21
C PRO A 43 45.77 -61.70 -8.02
N ARG A 44 45.26 -62.35 -9.09
CA ARG A 44 46.04 -63.24 -9.98
C ARG A 44 47.13 -62.46 -10.72
N PHE A 45 46.79 -61.32 -11.28
CA PHE A 45 47.74 -60.43 -11.96
C PHE A 45 48.86 -59.94 -11.02
N LEU A 46 48.46 -59.49 -9.81
CA LEU A 46 49.42 -59.03 -8.80
C LEU A 46 50.34 -60.15 -8.30
N ASN A 47 49.80 -61.36 -8.14
CA ASN A 47 50.61 -62.51 -7.77
C ASN A 47 51.59 -62.92 -8.89
N GLY A 48 51.17 -62.94 -10.15
CA GLY A 48 52.04 -63.19 -11.29
C GLY A 48 53.15 -62.14 -11.41
N LEU A 49 52.88 -60.91 -11.08
CA LEU A 49 53.88 -59.81 -11.04
C LEU A 49 54.90 -60.02 -9.94
N LYS A 50 54.46 -60.50 -8.77
CA LYS A 50 55.37 -60.90 -7.66
C LYS A 50 56.26 -62.07 -8.08
N GLN A 51 55.71 -63.09 -8.74
CA GLN A 51 56.50 -64.22 -9.26
C GLN A 51 57.60 -63.82 -10.24
N LEU A 52 57.29 -62.89 -11.17
CA LEU A 52 58.29 -62.32 -12.09
C LEU A 52 59.41 -61.57 -11.33
N HIS A 53 59.07 -60.96 -10.22
CA HIS A 53 60.05 -60.26 -9.39
C HIS A 53 60.99 -61.30 -8.66
N ASP A 54 60.40 -62.35 -8.12
CA ASP A 54 61.11 -63.43 -7.45
C ASP A 54 61.99 -64.19 -8.44
N ASP A 55 61.61 -64.31 -9.72
CA ASP A 55 62.39 -64.92 -10.80
C ASP A 55 63.52 -64.02 -11.35
N ASN A 56 63.78 -62.86 -10.74
CA ASN A 56 64.76 -61.86 -11.17
C ASN A 56 64.56 -61.38 -12.64
N ASN A 57 63.35 -61.34 -13.15
CA ASN A 57 63.06 -60.93 -14.50
C ASN A 57 63.24 -59.41 -14.65
N PRO A 58 64.06 -58.94 -15.63
CA PRO A 58 64.33 -57.51 -15.80
C PRO A 58 63.13 -56.66 -16.15
N LEU A 59 62.05 -57.25 -16.57
CA LEU A 59 60.82 -56.55 -16.86
C LEU A 59 59.94 -56.26 -15.63
N ALA A 60 60.14 -56.98 -14.52
CA ALA A 60 59.39 -56.87 -13.30
C ALA A 60 59.41 -55.45 -12.69
N PRO A 61 60.62 -54.84 -12.51
CA PRO A 61 60.67 -53.46 -12.01
C PRO A 61 59.96 -52.41 -12.92
N VAL A 62 60.09 -52.58 -14.24
CA VAL A 62 59.49 -51.67 -15.22
C VAL A 62 57.96 -51.78 -15.16
N LEU A 63 57.41 -52.99 -15.14
CA LEU A 63 56.00 -53.21 -15.02
C LEU A 63 55.43 -52.71 -13.67
N THR A 64 56.15 -52.95 -12.60
CA THR A 64 55.74 -52.44 -11.26
C THR A 64 55.69 -50.92 -11.23
N SER A 65 56.74 -50.26 -11.77
CA SER A 65 56.78 -48.77 -11.84
C SER A 65 55.66 -48.23 -12.72
N PHE A 66 55.43 -48.87 -13.87
CA PHE A 66 54.34 -48.46 -14.76
C PHE A 66 52.96 -48.61 -14.11
N LEU A 67 52.72 -49.68 -13.38
CA LEU A 67 51.46 -49.90 -12.67
C LEU A 67 51.27 -48.92 -11.50
N ALA A 68 52.35 -48.62 -10.79
CA ALA A 68 52.29 -47.62 -9.73
C ALA A 68 51.93 -46.24 -10.27
N GLU A 69 52.54 -45.83 -11.38
CA GLU A 69 52.24 -44.57 -12.03
C GLU A 69 50.81 -44.55 -12.62
N TYR A 70 50.37 -45.65 -13.27
CA TYR A 70 49.00 -45.78 -13.76
C TYR A 70 47.95 -45.66 -12.62
N ARG A 71 48.17 -46.32 -11.49
CA ARG A 71 47.30 -46.20 -10.29
C ARG A 71 47.25 -44.78 -9.78
N ARG A 72 48.41 -44.15 -9.68
CA ARG A 72 48.50 -42.74 -9.24
C ARG A 72 47.72 -41.82 -10.15
N GLN A 73 47.88 -41.95 -11.48
CA GLN A 73 47.14 -41.15 -12.46
C GLN A 73 45.65 -41.46 -12.40
N LYS A 74 45.24 -42.73 -12.28
CA LYS A 74 43.82 -43.12 -12.15
C LYS A 74 43.19 -42.48 -10.92
N THR A 75 43.82 -42.53 -9.77
CA THR A 75 43.36 -41.91 -8.53
C THR A 75 43.27 -40.39 -8.69
N GLN A 76 44.26 -39.80 -9.33
CA GLN A 76 44.25 -38.35 -9.61
C GLN A 76 43.12 -37.93 -10.57
N ILE A 77 42.86 -38.72 -11.61
CA ILE A 77 41.74 -38.48 -12.53
C ILE A 77 40.40 -38.62 -11.79
N GLN A 78 40.22 -39.67 -10.97
CA GLN A 78 39.02 -39.87 -10.18
C GLN A 78 38.77 -38.73 -9.21
N SER A 79 39.81 -38.25 -8.54
CA SER A 79 39.69 -37.08 -7.65
C SER A 79 39.33 -35.80 -8.40
N LEU A 80 39.90 -35.59 -9.60
CA LEU A 80 39.59 -34.47 -10.47
C LEU A 80 38.14 -34.52 -10.99
N VAL A 81 37.66 -35.71 -11.40
CA VAL A 81 36.27 -35.90 -11.84
C VAL A 81 35.30 -35.59 -10.70
N SER A 82 35.55 -36.18 -9.51
CA SER A 82 34.73 -35.89 -8.33
C SER A 82 34.71 -34.40 -7.97
N PHE A 83 35.88 -33.75 -8.06
CA PHE A 83 35.98 -32.30 -7.84
C PHE A 83 35.18 -31.51 -8.87
N LEU A 84 35.28 -31.86 -10.17
CA LEU A 84 34.52 -31.21 -11.24
C LEU A 84 33.00 -31.43 -11.12
N ASP A 85 32.57 -32.64 -10.73
CA ASP A 85 31.15 -32.94 -10.49
C ASP A 85 30.60 -32.09 -9.35
N ASN A 86 31.34 -31.99 -8.24
CA ASN A 86 30.94 -31.14 -7.11
C ASN A 86 30.88 -29.67 -7.50
N LYS A 87 31.86 -29.16 -8.26
CA LYS A 87 31.84 -27.76 -8.75
C LYS A 87 30.72 -27.49 -9.76
N THR A 88 30.37 -28.49 -10.56
CA THR A 88 29.25 -28.39 -11.50
C THR A 88 27.91 -28.30 -10.75
N LEU A 89 27.73 -29.07 -9.68
CA LEU A 89 26.56 -29.00 -8.81
C LEU A 89 26.48 -27.64 -8.10
N GLU A 90 27.58 -27.13 -7.57
CA GLU A 90 27.66 -25.82 -6.94
C GLU A 90 27.27 -24.69 -7.91
N ILE A 91 27.80 -24.72 -9.15
CA ILE A 91 27.47 -23.74 -10.19
C ILE A 91 25.98 -23.80 -10.56
N ARG A 92 25.41 -25.00 -10.72
CA ARG A 92 23.96 -25.16 -11.00
C ARG A 92 23.12 -24.58 -9.87
N PHE A 93 23.47 -24.89 -8.63
CA PHE A 93 22.78 -24.36 -7.45
C PHE A 93 22.81 -22.83 -7.42
N LEU A 94 23.99 -22.23 -7.64
CA LEU A 94 24.14 -20.77 -7.68
C LEU A 94 23.36 -20.13 -8.83
N HIS A 95 23.27 -20.82 -9.98
CA HIS A 95 22.49 -20.35 -11.12
C HIS A 95 20.97 -20.37 -10.84
N GLU A 96 20.45 -21.49 -10.32
CA GLU A 96 19.05 -21.62 -9.91
C GLU A 96 18.67 -20.58 -8.87
N LEU A 97 19.52 -20.41 -7.89
CA LEU A 97 19.34 -19.40 -6.84
C LEU A 97 19.33 -17.98 -7.41
N GLY A 98 20.27 -17.67 -8.31
CA GLY A 98 20.32 -16.38 -9.00
C GLY A 98 19.04 -16.08 -9.75
N TYR A 99 18.46 -17.09 -10.41
CA TYR A 99 17.18 -16.97 -11.10
C TYR A 99 16.03 -16.67 -10.13
N VAL A 100 15.93 -17.43 -9.03
CA VAL A 100 14.87 -17.23 -8.02
C VAL A 100 14.99 -15.84 -7.35
N LEU A 101 16.21 -15.45 -6.97
CA LEU A 101 16.48 -14.15 -6.39
C LEU A 101 16.16 -12.99 -7.37
N GLN A 102 16.33 -13.19 -8.68
CA GLN A 102 16.02 -12.17 -9.69
C GLN A 102 14.53 -12.07 -10.01
N SER A 103 13.76 -13.13 -9.84
CA SER A 103 12.33 -13.17 -10.16
C SER A 103 11.48 -12.41 -9.14
N SER A 104 11.94 -12.26 -7.90
CA SER A 104 11.19 -11.57 -6.84
C SER A 104 11.69 -10.14 -6.61
N VAL A 105 10.73 -9.25 -6.35
CA VAL A 105 10.95 -7.86 -5.87
C VAL A 105 10.50 -7.68 -4.42
N ASP A 106 9.87 -8.69 -3.85
CA ASP A 106 9.44 -8.71 -2.45
C ASP A 106 10.65 -9.01 -1.55
N LEU A 107 10.91 -8.12 -0.59
CA LEU A 107 12.06 -8.24 0.30
C LEU A 107 11.97 -9.51 1.15
N ASP A 108 10.83 -9.81 1.72
CA ASP A 108 10.62 -10.97 2.59
C ASP A 108 10.82 -12.29 1.82
N GLU A 109 10.43 -12.33 0.55
CA GLU A 109 10.67 -13.47 -0.33
C GLU A 109 12.16 -13.66 -0.62
N VAL A 110 12.87 -12.60 -0.99
CA VAL A 110 14.32 -12.62 -1.24
C VAL A 110 15.06 -13.11 0.00
N LEU A 111 14.71 -12.62 1.19
CA LEU A 111 15.34 -13.01 2.45
C LEU A 111 15.07 -14.46 2.81
N SER A 112 13.84 -14.93 2.59
CA SER A 112 13.46 -16.32 2.82
C SER A 112 14.24 -17.27 1.93
N VAL A 113 14.36 -16.96 0.65
CA VAL A 113 15.15 -17.74 -0.32
C VAL A 113 16.62 -17.78 0.10
N ALA A 114 17.18 -16.62 0.47
CA ALA A 114 18.59 -16.53 0.87
C ALA A 114 18.91 -17.39 2.10
N LEU A 115 18.10 -17.30 3.16
CA LEU A 115 18.34 -18.08 4.37
C LEU A 115 18.05 -19.57 4.16
N THR A 116 17.02 -19.92 3.38
CA THR A 116 16.72 -21.31 3.02
C THR A 116 17.89 -21.93 2.24
N ALA A 117 18.49 -21.20 1.31
CA ALA A 117 19.67 -21.68 0.57
C ALA A 117 20.87 -21.96 1.49
N ILE A 118 21.05 -21.17 2.54
CA ILE A 118 22.13 -21.35 3.51
C ILE A 118 21.87 -22.57 4.40
N THR A 119 20.63 -22.79 4.84
CA THR A 119 20.28 -23.83 5.82
C THR A 119 19.83 -25.15 5.20
N ALA A 120 19.42 -25.18 3.93
CA ALA A 120 19.01 -26.41 3.27
C ALA A 120 20.20 -27.36 3.04
N GLY A 121 19.98 -28.66 3.25
CA GLY A 121 21.02 -29.69 3.05
C GLY A 121 21.51 -29.83 1.61
N LYS A 122 20.71 -29.45 0.61
CA LYS A 122 21.11 -29.34 -0.81
C LYS A 122 21.84 -28.02 -1.13
N GLY A 123 21.87 -27.04 -0.20
CA GLY A 123 22.61 -25.79 -0.30
C GLY A 123 23.93 -25.84 0.45
N PHE A 124 24.18 -24.83 1.27
CA PHE A 124 25.45 -24.76 2.05
C PHE A 124 25.43 -25.62 3.31
N GLY A 125 24.26 -26.17 3.70
CA GLY A 125 24.13 -27.16 4.78
C GLY A 125 24.49 -26.62 6.17
N MET A 126 24.38 -25.31 6.38
CA MET A 126 24.48 -24.72 7.71
C MET A 126 23.22 -25.07 8.52
N ASN A 127 23.35 -25.23 9.84
CA ASN A 127 22.20 -25.60 10.64
C ASN A 127 21.29 -24.38 10.87
N ARG A 128 21.88 -23.20 11.08
CA ARG A 128 21.14 -21.99 11.43
C ARG A 128 21.77 -20.76 10.78
N ALA A 129 20.95 -19.80 10.41
CA ALA A 129 21.42 -18.54 9.87
C ALA A 129 20.55 -17.37 10.36
N PHE A 130 21.20 -16.26 10.70
CA PHE A 130 20.56 -14.98 11.04
C PHE A 130 20.95 -13.94 10.03
N LEU A 131 19.96 -13.20 9.54
CA LEU A 131 20.16 -12.06 8.67
C LEU A 131 19.95 -10.77 9.44
N LEU A 132 20.91 -9.88 9.32
CA LEU A 132 20.86 -8.52 9.85
C LEU A 132 20.87 -7.54 8.68
N LEU A 133 20.06 -6.49 8.75
CA LEU A 133 20.02 -5.43 7.75
C LEU A 133 20.57 -4.12 8.31
N CYS A 134 21.26 -3.35 7.45
CA CYS A 134 21.70 -2.00 7.79
C CYS A 134 20.55 -1.02 7.62
N ASP A 135 20.06 -0.46 8.72
CA ASP A 135 19.21 0.71 8.69
C ASP A 135 20.08 1.98 8.66
N ARG A 136 19.97 2.73 7.56
CA ARG A 136 20.79 3.93 7.35
C ARG A 136 20.20 5.17 8.02
N GLU A 137 18.89 5.19 8.22
CA GLU A 137 18.20 6.32 8.85
C GLU A 137 18.47 6.29 10.35
N GLU A 138 18.44 5.10 10.95
CA GLU A 138 18.77 4.90 12.36
C GLU A 138 20.28 4.72 12.61
N GLY A 139 21.07 4.46 11.58
CA GLY A 139 22.52 4.24 11.70
C GLY A 139 22.89 2.95 12.45
N ILE A 140 22.07 1.91 12.33
CA ILE A 140 22.23 0.63 13.05
C ILE A 140 22.27 -0.55 12.10
N LEU A 141 22.90 -1.64 12.56
CA LEU A 141 22.76 -2.98 12.01
C LEU A 141 21.81 -3.74 12.92
N LYS A 142 20.66 -4.19 12.38
CA LYS A 142 19.58 -4.79 13.16
C LYS A 142 19.22 -6.19 12.66
N GLY A 143 18.98 -7.12 13.60
CA GLY A 143 18.45 -8.44 13.29
C GLY A 143 17.09 -8.36 12.62
N TYR A 144 16.94 -9.05 11.49
CA TYR A 144 15.73 -9.01 10.70
C TYR A 144 15.01 -10.35 10.60
N LEU A 145 15.75 -11.43 10.33
CA LEU A 145 15.20 -12.77 10.15
C LEU A 145 16.20 -13.82 10.63
N GLY A 146 15.71 -14.85 11.32
CA GLY A 146 16.48 -16.05 11.69
C GLY A 146 15.81 -17.28 11.12
N LEU A 147 16.60 -18.25 10.66
CA LEU A 147 16.13 -19.51 10.12
C LEU A 147 17.00 -20.66 10.62
N GLY A 148 16.36 -21.76 10.97
CA GLY A 148 17.00 -23.00 11.41
C GLY A 148 16.38 -23.57 12.69
N PRO A 149 16.78 -24.79 13.10
CA PRO A 149 16.29 -25.41 14.31
C PRO A 149 16.92 -24.77 15.56
N ARG A 150 16.15 -24.72 16.65
CA ARG A 150 16.67 -24.34 17.99
C ARG A 150 17.33 -25.50 18.72
N ASN A 151 16.87 -26.73 18.45
CA ASN A 151 17.33 -27.94 19.12
C ASN A 151 17.33 -29.16 18.17
N MET A 152 17.87 -30.28 18.65
CA MET A 152 18.01 -31.52 17.87
C MET A 152 16.66 -32.16 17.49
N GLU A 153 15.61 -31.99 18.32
CA GLU A 153 14.28 -32.54 18.05
C GLU A 153 13.63 -31.85 16.86
N GLU A 154 13.70 -30.55 16.84
CA GLU A 154 13.19 -29.72 15.73
C GLU A 154 14.00 -29.97 14.44
N ALA A 155 15.32 -30.12 14.55
CA ALA A 155 16.16 -30.46 13.42
C ALA A 155 15.75 -31.79 12.79
N SER A 156 15.49 -32.80 13.60
CA SER A 156 15.07 -34.11 13.13
C SER A 156 13.73 -34.07 12.39
N GLN A 157 12.78 -33.26 12.85
CA GLN A 157 11.49 -33.08 12.19
C GLN A 157 11.65 -32.42 10.82
N VAL A 158 12.40 -31.30 10.76
CA VAL A 158 12.63 -30.55 9.52
C VAL A 158 13.39 -31.39 8.49
N TRP A 159 14.41 -32.14 8.93
CA TRP A 159 15.19 -32.99 8.02
C TRP A 159 14.37 -34.17 7.48
N ASN A 160 13.51 -34.77 8.29
CA ASN A 160 12.61 -35.82 7.85
C ASN A 160 11.59 -35.30 6.82
N GLU A 161 11.03 -34.09 7.01
CA GLU A 161 10.13 -33.46 6.03
C GLU A 161 10.83 -33.21 4.68
N ILE A 162 12.08 -32.72 4.71
CA ILE A 162 12.87 -32.44 3.50
C ILE A 162 13.22 -33.73 2.75
N LEU A 163 13.61 -34.78 3.49
CA LEU A 163 13.98 -36.09 2.89
C LEU A 163 12.78 -36.82 2.27
N GLN A 164 11.61 -36.70 2.88
CA GLN A 164 10.39 -37.35 2.37
C GLN A 164 9.82 -36.71 1.10
N ASN A 165 10.03 -35.42 0.90
CA ASN A 165 9.37 -34.66 -0.15
C ASN A 165 10.27 -34.34 -1.36
N ASP A 166 11.55 -34.68 -1.35
CA ASP A 166 12.56 -34.38 -2.40
C ASP A 166 12.39 -32.97 -3.03
N MET A 167 12.13 -31.97 -2.16
CA MET A 167 11.80 -30.61 -2.58
C MET A 167 13.00 -29.92 -3.20
N ASP A 168 12.77 -29.25 -4.31
CA ASP A 168 13.73 -28.31 -4.90
C ASP A 168 13.75 -27.00 -4.10
N LEU A 169 14.75 -26.17 -4.37
CA LEU A 169 14.95 -24.90 -3.64
C LEU A 169 13.76 -23.94 -3.84
N GLN A 170 13.17 -23.96 -5.01
CA GLN A 170 12.04 -23.09 -5.35
C GLN A 170 10.77 -23.49 -4.59
N THR A 171 10.51 -24.79 -4.49
CA THR A 171 9.38 -25.32 -3.70
C THR A 171 9.58 -25.10 -2.22
N LEU A 172 10.82 -25.28 -1.70
CA LEU A 172 11.15 -24.96 -0.31
C LEU A 172 10.95 -23.47 0.00
N ALA A 173 11.39 -22.58 -0.87
CA ALA A 173 11.22 -21.13 -0.69
C ALA A 173 9.74 -20.71 -0.74
N GLN A 174 8.94 -21.30 -1.64
CA GLN A 174 7.50 -21.01 -1.74
C GLN A 174 6.73 -21.54 -0.52
N ASN A 175 7.02 -22.75 -0.05
CA ASN A 175 6.39 -23.30 1.15
C ASN A 175 6.75 -22.49 2.40
N PHE A 176 7.96 -21.97 2.45
CA PHE A 176 8.42 -21.10 3.52
C PHE A 176 7.67 -19.76 3.55
N ARG A 177 7.42 -19.17 2.37
CA ARG A 177 6.70 -17.91 2.19
C ARG A 177 5.28 -17.93 2.75
N LEU A 178 4.52 -18.98 2.47
CA LEU A 178 3.09 -19.03 2.75
C LEU A 178 2.74 -19.27 4.23
N ASN A 179 3.57 -19.99 5.01
CA ASN A 179 3.18 -20.50 6.31
C ASN A 179 4.20 -20.30 7.45
N LYS A 180 5.46 -19.95 7.18
CA LYS A 180 6.53 -20.03 8.20
C LYS A 180 7.24 -18.71 8.54
N LEU A 181 7.18 -17.67 7.71
CA LEU A 181 7.96 -16.45 7.93
C LEU A 181 7.64 -15.74 9.25
N SER A 182 6.36 -15.59 9.55
CA SER A 182 5.89 -15.00 10.81
C SER A 182 6.24 -15.86 12.02
N SER A 183 6.16 -17.20 11.88
CA SER A 183 6.51 -18.13 12.95
C SER A 183 8.01 -18.17 13.23
N GLU A 184 8.85 -18.12 12.19
CA GLU A 184 10.31 -18.07 12.34
C GLU A 184 10.80 -16.73 12.91
N ARG A 185 10.17 -15.61 12.53
CA ARG A 185 10.41 -14.32 13.18
C ARG A 185 10.04 -14.34 14.65
N ALA A 186 8.88 -14.88 14.99
CA ALA A 186 8.45 -15.03 16.39
C ALA A 186 9.37 -15.99 17.16
N LYS A 187 9.83 -17.07 16.53
CA LYS A 187 10.73 -18.06 17.11
C LYS A 187 12.07 -17.46 17.56
N PHE A 188 12.67 -16.58 16.77
CA PHE A 188 13.96 -15.96 17.04
C PHE A 188 13.87 -14.50 17.49
N HIS A 189 12.69 -14.03 17.86
CA HIS A 189 12.45 -12.65 18.23
C HIS A 189 13.38 -12.13 19.32
N ASP A 190 13.56 -12.93 20.38
CA ASP A 190 14.45 -12.67 21.51
C ASP A 190 15.93 -12.49 21.10
N VAL A 191 16.37 -13.26 20.10
CA VAL A 191 17.73 -13.18 19.56
C VAL A 191 17.87 -11.98 18.62
N LEU A 192 16.89 -11.80 17.71
CA LEU A 192 16.93 -10.74 16.70
C LEU A 192 16.88 -9.34 17.30
N GLU A 193 16.11 -9.13 18.37
CA GLU A 193 16.07 -7.83 19.06
C GLU A 193 17.41 -7.47 19.70
N GLN A 194 18.12 -8.46 20.27
CA GLN A 194 19.43 -8.25 20.88
C GLN A 194 20.55 -8.11 19.83
N LEU A 195 20.35 -8.61 18.60
CA LEU A 195 21.27 -8.44 17.48
C LEU A 195 21.14 -7.04 16.85
N THR A 196 21.27 -5.99 17.68
CA THR A 196 21.22 -4.60 17.22
C THR A 196 22.52 -3.90 17.61
N VAL A 197 23.28 -3.42 16.60
CA VAL A 197 24.60 -2.81 16.81
C VAL A 197 24.68 -1.48 16.04
N PRO A 198 25.08 -0.38 16.71
CA PRO A 198 25.31 0.89 16.02
C PRO A 198 26.43 0.78 14.98
N LEU A 199 26.22 1.27 13.77
CA LEU A 199 27.23 1.28 12.70
C LEU A 199 28.45 2.14 13.03
N SER A 200 28.35 2.99 14.03
CA SER A 200 29.46 3.80 14.58
C SER A 200 30.42 3.01 15.47
N ASN A 201 30.00 1.84 16.00
CA ASN A 201 30.80 1.00 16.86
C ASN A 201 31.80 0.14 16.07
N LYS A 202 32.92 0.76 15.66
CA LYS A 202 33.94 0.13 14.81
C LYS A 202 34.73 -1.02 15.48
N ASP A 203 34.67 -1.09 16.80
CA ASP A 203 35.37 -2.14 17.55
C ASP A 203 34.56 -3.44 17.59
N HIS A 204 33.28 -3.40 17.34
CA HIS A 204 32.42 -4.56 17.34
C HIS A 204 32.70 -5.47 16.13
N ILE A 205 32.85 -6.80 16.35
CA ILE A 205 33.25 -7.77 15.31
C ILE A 205 32.31 -7.75 14.08
N LEU A 206 31.01 -7.56 14.27
CA LEU A 206 30.05 -7.47 13.18
C LEU A 206 30.36 -6.25 12.28
N ILE A 207 30.76 -5.14 12.87
CA ILE A 207 31.09 -3.93 12.11
C ILE A 207 32.46 -4.08 11.45
N LYS A 208 33.45 -4.70 12.14
CA LYS A 208 34.73 -5.03 11.54
C LYS A 208 34.58 -5.91 10.30
N ALA A 209 33.71 -6.93 10.34
CA ALA A 209 33.40 -7.78 9.19
C ALA A 209 32.75 -6.99 8.03
N LEU A 210 31.78 -6.11 8.33
CA LEU A 210 31.15 -5.24 7.33
C LEU A 210 32.16 -4.28 6.67
N ASP A 211 33.06 -3.71 7.45
CA ASP A 211 34.08 -2.78 6.95
C ASP A 211 35.17 -3.47 6.18
N GLY A 212 35.55 -4.67 6.61
CA GLY A 212 36.51 -5.54 5.93
C GLY A 212 36.00 -6.12 4.62
N LYS A 213 34.65 -6.13 4.42
CA LYS A 213 33.97 -6.65 3.22
C LYS A 213 34.33 -8.09 2.86
N ARG A 214 34.79 -8.86 3.82
CA ARG A 214 35.19 -10.26 3.68
C ARG A 214 34.54 -11.09 4.77
N PRO A 215 34.22 -12.37 4.49
CA PRO A 215 33.75 -13.27 5.51
C PRO A 215 34.81 -13.42 6.62
N ILE A 216 34.33 -13.57 7.86
CA ILE A 216 35.15 -13.83 9.02
C ILE A 216 34.65 -15.11 9.68
N MET A 217 35.49 -16.12 9.76
CA MET A 217 35.24 -17.31 10.57
C MET A 217 35.70 -17.02 12.00
N VAL A 218 34.82 -17.22 12.94
CA VAL A 218 35.08 -17.06 14.37
C VAL A 218 35.15 -18.44 14.97
N GLU A 219 36.32 -18.78 15.55
CA GLU A 219 36.53 -19.99 16.33
C GLU A 219 36.84 -19.61 17.77
N GLY A 220 36.38 -20.41 18.73
CA GLY A 220 36.57 -20.12 20.15
C GLY A 220 35.85 -18.87 20.61
N ALA A 221 34.59 -18.65 20.14
CA ALA A 221 33.84 -17.42 20.33
C ALA A 221 33.74 -16.96 21.79
N PHE A 222 33.65 -17.90 22.74
CA PHE A 222 33.58 -17.59 24.17
C PHE A 222 34.86 -16.99 24.76
N GLN A 223 36.00 -17.17 24.09
CA GLN A 223 37.32 -16.70 24.52
C GLN A 223 37.94 -15.71 23.51
N HIS A 224 37.26 -15.44 22.40
CA HIS A 224 37.79 -14.61 21.33
C HIS A 224 37.82 -13.13 21.75
N PRO A 225 38.96 -12.42 21.63
CA PRO A 225 39.12 -11.06 22.14
C PRO A 225 38.22 -10.03 21.47
N ASP A 226 37.87 -10.23 20.20
CA ASP A 226 37.03 -9.31 19.41
C ASP A 226 35.53 -9.62 19.49
N VAL A 227 35.12 -10.74 20.10
CA VAL A 227 33.73 -11.16 20.23
C VAL A 227 33.17 -10.69 21.57
N PRO A 228 32.16 -9.84 21.59
CA PRO A 228 31.51 -9.49 22.84
C PRO A 228 30.92 -10.74 23.53
N PRO A 229 31.13 -10.90 24.84
CA PRO A 229 30.62 -12.06 25.58
C PRO A 229 29.09 -12.22 25.48
N GLU A 230 28.38 -11.11 25.29
CA GLU A 230 26.95 -11.08 25.10
C GLU A 230 26.55 -11.73 23.76
N LEU A 231 27.28 -11.43 22.68
CA LEU A 231 27.05 -12.03 21.37
C LEU A 231 27.32 -13.55 21.40
N ALA A 232 28.42 -13.99 22.02
CA ALA A 232 28.74 -15.41 22.14
C ALA A 232 27.67 -16.18 22.92
N ARG A 233 27.17 -15.61 24.03
CA ARG A 233 26.05 -16.19 24.80
C ARG A 233 24.76 -16.20 24.03
N LEU A 234 24.45 -15.14 23.29
CA LEU A 234 23.24 -15.00 22.52
C LEU A 234 23.15 -16.04 21.38
N LEU A 235 24.26 -16.27 20.67
CA LEU A 235 24.35 -17.28 19.62
C LEU A 235 24.44 -18.69 20.22
N GLY A 236 25.09 -18.85 21.40
CA GLY A 236 25.21 -20.12 22.10
C GLY A 236 26.11 -21.14 21.38
N VAL A 237 27.03 -20.69 20.52
CA VAL A 237 27.95 -21.52 19.73
C VAL A 237 29.35 -21.00 19.83
N ASP A 238 30.31 -21.93 19.75
CA ASP A 238 31.75 -21.63 19.82
C ASP A 238 32.34 -21.26 18.46
N THR A 239 31.68 -21.70 17.37
CA THR A 239 32.14 -21.42 16.00
C THR A 239 30.98 -20.91 15.16
N PHE A 240 31.17 -19.79 14.49
CA PHE A 240 30.20 -19.22 13.54
C PHE A 240 30.92 -18.44 12.45
N LEU A 241 30.19 -18.24 11.33
CA LEU A 241 30.64 -17.48 10.17
C LEU A 241 29.90 -16.16 10.09
N LEU A 242 30.64 -15.07 9.90
CA LEU A 242 30.12 -13.73 9.59
C LEU A 242 30.31 -13.48 8.10
N MET A 243 29.21 -13.30 7.38
CA MET A 243 29.23 -12.99 5.95
C MET A 243 28.64 -11.60 5.70
N PRO A 244 29.46 -10.59 5.36
CA PRO A 244 28.98 -9.27 5.06
C PRO A 244 28.26 -9.24 3.70
N LEU A 245 27.11 -8.61 3.66
CA LEU A 245 26.33 -8.37 2.45
C LEU A 245 26.66 -6.99 1.90
N ILE A 246 27.40 -6.96 0.81
CA ILE A 246 27.88 -5.73 0.18
C ILE A 246 27.37 -5.66 -1.26
N SER A 247 26.69 -4.59 -1.61
CA SER A 247 26.26 -4.31 -2.99
C SER A 247 26.80 -2.95 -3.44
N ARG A 248 27.46 -2.90 -4.60
CA ARG A 248 28.04 -1.67 -5.18
C ARG A 248 28.83 -0.83 -4.16
N ASN A 249 29.65 -1.49 -3.36
CA ASN A 249 30.44 -0.89 -2.27
C ASN A 249 29.60 -0.35 -1.08
N ARG A 250 28.31 -0.64 -1.02
CA ARG A 250 27.40 -0.23 0.07
C ARG A 250 27.17 -1.39 1.02
N ARG A 251 27.14 -1.10 2.32
CA ARG A 251 26.75 -2.06 3.36
C ARG A 251 25.25 -2.26 3.26
N VAL A 252 24.82 -3.50 2.99
CA VAL A 252 23.41 -3.89 2.90
C VAL A 252 22.99 -4.57 4.20
N GLY A 253 23.84 -5.47 4.71
CA GLY A 253 23.57 -6.23 5.91
C GLY A 253 24.66 -7.24 6.20
N MET A 254 24.32 -8.25 7.01
CA MET A 254 25.20 -9.35 7.38
C MET A 254 24.41 -10.64 7.56
N ILE A 255 25.00 -11.76 7.21
CA ILE A 255 24.51 -13.07 7.60
C ILE A 255 25.47 -13.66 8.64
N ILE A 256 24.89 -14.19 9.73
CA ILE A 256 25.58 -15.00 10.72
C ILE A 256 25.10 -16.42 10.51
N ALA A 257 26.00 -17.38 10.25
CA ALA A 257 25.66 -18.78 10.05
C ALA A 257 26.45 -19.68 10.98
N ASP A 258 25.82 -20.73 11.49
CA ASP A 258 26.43 -21.68 12.41
C ASP A 258 25.95 -23.13 12.21
N ASN A 259 26.66 -24.05 12.83
CA ASN A 259 26.36 -25.47 12.88
C ASN A 259 26.03 -25.93 14.32
N CYS A 260 25.13 -25.23 15.00
CA CYS A 260 24.80 -25.45 16.41
C CYS A 260 24.28 -26.87 16.74
N ILE A 261 23.77 -27.60 15.76
CA ILE A 261 23.19 -28.93 15.95
C ILE A 261 24.19 -30.05 15.59
N THR A 262 24.77 -29.96 14.39
CA THR A 262 25.68 -31.01 13.88
C THR A 262 27.09 -30.87 14.36
N HIS A 263 27.48 -29.70 14.87
CA HIS A 263 28.84 -29.32 15.24
C HIS A 263 29.86 -29.61 14.14
N ARG A 264 29.40 -29.64 12.86
CA ARG A 264 30.30 -29.78 11.71
C ARG A 264 31.24 -28.60 11.64
N THR A 265 32.53 -28.86 11.48
CA THR A 265 33.51 -27.78 11.24
C THR A 265 33.17 -27.03 9.97
N ILE A 266 33.17 -25.70 10.06
CA ILE A 266 33.04 -24.81 8.91
C ILE A 266 34.40 -24.78 8.22
N THR A 267 34.45 -25.09 6.93
CA THR A 267 35.69 -25.17 6.15
C THR A 267 35.95 -23.86 5.39
N GLU A 268 37.20 -23.66 4.95
CA GLU A 268 37.53 -22.55 4.04
C GLU A 268 36.73 -22.63 2.72
N GLU A 269 36.39 -23.85 2.28
CA GLU A 269 35.56 -24.07 1.10
C GLU A 269 34.12 -23.61 1.35
N ASP A 270 33.50 -23.92 2.50
CA ASP A 270 32.21 -23.41 2.91
C ASP A 270 32.20 -21.88 2.94
N MET A 271 33.25 -21.27 3.48
CA MET A 271 33.39 -19.82 3.54
C MET A 271 33.47 -19.18 2.15
N HIS A 272 34.27 -19.76 1.24
CA HIS A 272 34.40 -19.25 -0.13
C HIS A 272 33.10 -19.37 -0.95
N SER A 273 32.42 -20.50 -0.78
CA SER A 273 31.10 -20.73 -1.43
C SER A 273 30.05 -19.74 -0.95
N LEU A 274 30.00 -19.48 0.37
CA LEU A 274 29.11 -18.48 0.95
C LEU A 274 29.49 -17.03 0.53
N GLU A 275 30.78 -16.72 0.38
CA GLU A 275 31.23 -15.43 -0.13
C GLU A 275 30.71 -15.19 -1.55
N THR A 276 30.84 -16.19 -2.42
CA THR A 276 30.33 -16.13 -3.80
C THR A 276 28.81 -15.94 -3.84
N PHE A 277 28.09 -16.57 -2.92
CA PHE A 277 26.65 -16.44 -2.74
C PHE A 277 26.22 -15.07 -2.19
N GLY A 278 27.02 -14.47 -1.32
CA GLY A 278 26.70 -13.21 -0.65
C GLY A 278 26.43 -12.05 -1.60
N PHE A 279 27.13 -12.00 -2.74
CA PHE A 279 26.97 -10.92 -3.70
C PHE A 279 25.59 -10.89 -4.40
N PRO A 280 25.07 -11.98 -4.99
CA PRO A 280 23.73 -12.03 -5.54
C PRO A 280 22.65 -11.70 -4.50
N VAL A 281 22.78 -12.21 -3.27
CA VAL A 281 21.85 -11.94 -2.17
C VAL A 281 21.86 -10.47 -1.81
N ALA A 282 23.04 -9.87 -1.60
CA ALA A 282 23.15 -8.45 -1.28
C ALA A 282 22.53 -7.57 -2.36
N PHE A 283 22.74 -7.91 -3.63
CA PHE A 283 22.16 -7.19 -4.76
C PHE A 283 20.62 -7.33 -4.81
N ALA A 284 20.10 -8.55 -4.57
CA ALA A 284 18.66 -8.80 -4.54
C ALA A 284 17.96 -8.04 -3.40
N ILE A 285 18.57 -8.03 -2.21
CA ILE A 285 18.06 -7.25 -1.05
C ILE A 285 18.06 -5.76 -1.35
N GLU A 286 19.17 -5.21 -1.89
CA GLU A 286 19.23 -3.78 -2.24
C GLU A 286 18.15 -3.44 -3.27
N ARG A 287 17.95 -4.28 -4.29
CA ARG A 287 16.92 -4.10 -5.32
C ARG A 287 15.52 -4.11 -4.71
N ALA A 288 15.17 -5.11 -3.90
CA ALA A 288 13.88 -5.22 -3.25
C ALA A 288 13.59 -4.00 -2.36
N SER A 289 14.56 -3.60 -1.54
CA SER A 289 14.44 -2.41 -0.69
C SER A 289 14.25 -1.11 -1.49
N LEU A 290 14.91 -0.98 -2.64
CA LEU A 290 14.73 0.17 -3.54
C LEU A 290 13.34 0.16 -4.20
N TYR A 291 12.83 -1.03 -4.53
CA TYR A 291 11.50 -1.19 -5.12
C TYR A 291 10.40 -0.77 -4.14
N ASP A 292 10.51 -1.20 -2.87
CA ASP A 292 9.57 -0.80 -1.82
C ASP A 292 9.56 0.72 -1.61
N LYS A 293 10.75 1.33 -1.52
CA LYS A 293 10.87 2.79 -1.40
C LYS A 293 10.26 3.51 -2.60
N LEU A 294 10.52 3.02 -3.82
CA LEU A 294 9.95 3.59 -5.04
C LEU A 294 8.42 3.50 -5.04
N GLN A 295 7.86 2.37 -4.60
CA GLN A 295 6.42 2.17 -4.53
C GLN A 295 5.75 3.12 -3.52
N ILE A 296 6.37 3.31 -2.36
CA ILE A 296 5.91 4.26 -1.33
C ILE A 296 5.91 5.70 -1.89
N GLU A 297 7.00 6.13 -2.52
CA GLU A 297 7.09 7.48 -3.11
C GLU A 297 6.11 7.67 -4.29
N LEU A 298 5.93 6.65 -5.12
CA LEU A 298 4.95 6.69 -6.22
C LEU A 298 3.52 6.89 -5.68
N ASN A 299 3.14 6.16 -4.64
CA ASN A 299 1.83 6.30 -4.00
C ASN A 299 1.67 7.70 -3.41
N ARG A 300 2.71 8.24 -2.75
CA ARG A 300 2.72 9.58 -2.17
C ARG A 300 2.54 10.67 -3.23
N VAL A 301 3.27 10.57 -4.35
CA VAL A 301 3.15 11.51 -5.47
C VAL A 301 1.77 11.44 -6.12
N THR A 302 1.23 10.23 -6.29
CA THR A 302 -0.09 10.02 -6.86
C THR A 302 -1.19 10.63 -5.99
N GLU A 303 -1.10 10.46 -4.67
CA GLU A 303 -2.04 11.03 -3.72
C GLU A 303 -1.95 12.57 -3.67
N ALA A 304 -0.74 13.11 -3.67
CA ALA A 304 -0.50 14.55 -3.75
C ALA A 304 -1.05 15.15 -5.05
N GLY A 305 -0.86 14.47 -6.17
CA GLY A 305 -1.41 14.86 -7.47
C GLY A 305 -2.95 14.90 -7.49
N LYS A 306 -3.60 13.93 -6.84
CA LYS A 306 -5.06 13.92 -6.70
C LYS A 306 -5.57 15.11 -5.89
N LYS A 307 -4.96 15.36 -4.73
CA LYS A 307 -5.31 16.52 -3.89
C LYS A 307 -5.11 17.86 -4.62
N LEU A 308 -4.02 18.00 -5.36
CA LEU A 308 -3.74 19.20 -6.14
C LEU A 308 -4.80 19.43 -7.22
N LYS A 309 -5.23 18.38 -7.92
CA LYS A 309 -6.28 18.46 -8.92
C LYS A 309 -7.62 18.89 -8.32
N GLU A 310 -8.00 18.31 -7.18
CA GLU A 310 -9.23 18.69 -6.46
C GLU A 310 -9.20 20.17 -6.04
N GLN A 311 -8.07 20.65 -5.53
CA GLN A 311 -7.88 22.07 -5.17
C GLN A 311 -7.95 22.99 -6.40
N GLN A 312 -7.37 22.58 -7.52
CA GLN A 312 -7.41 23.37 -8.75
C GLN A 312 -8.83 23.48 -9.30
N GLU A 313 -9.61 22.40 -9.30
CA GLU A 313 -11.02 22.42 -9.70
C GLU A 313 -11.85 23.34 -8.80
N LEU A 314 -11.57 23.34 -7.49
CA LEU A 314 -12.23 24.24 -6.54
C LEU A 314 -11.91 25.71 -6.84
N ILE A 315 -10.63 26.04 -7.09
CA ILE A 315 -10.20 27.40 -7.44
C ILE A 315 -10.89 27.88 -8.71
N VAL A 316 -10.93 27.05 -9.77
CA VAL A 316 -11.62 27.40 -11.02
C VAL A 316 -13.11 27.65 -10.80
N ARG A 317 -13.77 26.84 -9.96
CA ARG A 317 -15.18 27.08 -9.59
C ARG A 317 -15.36 28.41 -8.84
N MET A 318 -14.46 28.71 -7.90
CA MET A 318 -14.50 29.98 -7.17
C MET A 318 -14.25 31.19 -8.07
N GLU A 319 -13.30 31.14 -8.99
CA GLU A 319 -13.04 32.21 -9.96
C GLU A 319 -14.24 32.46 -10.89
N ASN A 320 -14.82 31.39 -11.43
CA ASN A 320 -16.01 31.48 -12.26
C ASN A 320 -17.20 32.10 -11.47
N MET A 321 -17.37 31.70 -10.21
CA MET A 321 -18.44 32.20 -9.36
C MET A 321 -18.22 33.68 -9.01
N ALA A 322 -16.99 34.11 -8.73
CA ALA A 322 -16.64 35.49 -8.48
C ALA A 322 -16.81 36.38 -9.73
N LEU A 323 -16.52 35.82 -10.92
CA LEU A 323 -16.76 36.50 -12.20
C LEU A 323 -18.26 36.70 -12.46
N VAL A 324 -19.05 35.63 -12.28
CA VAL A 324 -20.53 35.69 -12.41
C VAL A 324 -21.10 36.74 -11.44
N GLY A 325 -20.65 36.77 -10.18
CA GLY A 325 -21.10 37.76 -9.19
C GLY A 325 -20.85 39.21 -9.62
N ARG A 326 -19.63 39.53 -10.09
CA ARG A 326 -19.28 40.87 -10.56
C ARG A 326 -20.10 41.31 -11.80
N ILE A 327 -20.22 40.39 -12.77
CA ILE A 327 -20.99 40.68 -14.00
C ILE A 327 -22.46 40.85 -13.66
N THR A 328 -23.03 39.99 -12.82
CA THR A 328 -24.41 40.01 -12.39
C THR A 328 -24.77 41.31 -11.68
N SER A 329 -23.94 41.77 -10.74
CA SER A 329 -24.15 43.04 -10.04
C SER A 329 -24.16 44.23 -11.02
N SER A 330 -23.22 44.28 -11.97
CA SER A 330 -23.15 45.34 -12.97
C SER A 330 -24.35 45.35 -13.93
N ILE A 331 -24.76 44.17 -14.41
CA ILE A 331 -25.92 44.02 -15.30
C ILE A 331 -27.21 44.40 -14.55
N ALA A 332 -27.38 43.91 -13.32
CA ALA A 332 -28.57 44.22 -12.53
C ALA A 332 -28.76 45.72 -12.30
N HIS A 333 -27.68 46.44 -11.96
CA HIS A 333 -27.75 47.91 -11.86
C HIS A 333 -28.12 48.59 -13.18
N SER A 334 -27.55 48.11 -14.30
CA SER A 334 -27.83 48.68 -15.63
C SER A 334 -29.27 48.43 -16.12
N VAL A 335 -29.86 47.29 -15.70
CA VAL A 335 -31.26 46.93 -16.05
C VAL A 335 -32.25 47.57 -15.06
N ARG A 336 -31.94 47.71 -13.77
CA ARG A 336 -32.80 48.33 -12.77
C ARG A 336 -33.15 49.79 -13.14
N ASN A 337 -32.19 50.56 -13.65
CA ASN A 337 -32.40 51.96 -13.99
C ASN A 337 -33.52 52.18 -15.05
N PRO A 338 -33.50 51.55 -16.23
CA PRO A 338 -34.60 51.69 -17.19
C PRO A 338 -35.94 51.13 -16.67
N LEU A 339 -35.91 50.02 -15.88
CA LEU A 339 -37.15 49.48 -15.28
C LEU A 339 -37.80 50.45 -14.30
N MET A 340 -37.02 51.10 -13.41
CA MET A 340 -37.55 52.12 -12.51
C MET A 340 -38.20 53.30 -13.27
N ILE A 341 -37.61 53.72 -14.42
CA ILE A 341 -38.14 54.78 -15.24
C ILE A 341 -39.47 54.34 -15.89
N ILE A 342 -39.48 53.14 -16.50
CA ILE A 342 -40.71 52.59 -17.16
C ILE A 342 -41.80 52.37 -16.12
N GLY A 343 -41.51 51.74 -15.00
CA GLY A 343 -42.43 51.51 -13.90
C GLY A 343 -42.95 52.82 -13.27
N GLY A 344 -42.04 53.82 -13.13
CA GLY A 344 -42.41 55.15 -12.65
C GLY A 344 -43.39 55.86 -13.53
N PHE A 345 -43.16 55.85 -14.86
CA PHE A 345 -44.11 56.43 -15.82
C PHE A 345 -45.45 55.67 -15.86
N ALA A 346 -45.38 54.32 -15.87
CA ALA A 346 -46.61 53.51 -15.86
C ALA A 346 -47.46 53.73 -14.60
N ARG A 347 -46.84 53.78 -13.42
CA ARG A 347 -47.51 54.09 -12.14
C ARG A 347 -48.08 55.50 -12.13
N SER A 348 -47.41 56.49 -12.72
CA SER A 348 -47.89 57.84 -12.85
C SER A 348 -49.12 57.94 -13.81
N MET A 349 -49.07 57.22 -14.93
CA MET A 349 -50.21 57.11 -15.86
C MET A 349 -51.41 56.41 -15.22
N LEU A 350 -51.18 55.34 -14.48
CA LEU A 350 -52.21 54.60 -13.75
C LEU A 350 -52.89 55.47 -12.71
N LYS A 351 -52.14 56.26 -11.96
CA LYS A 351 -52.70 57.21 -10.96
C LYS A 351 -53.56 58.32 -11.59
N ASN A 352 -53.22 58.72 -12.81
CA ASN A 352 -53.92 59.78 -13.52
C ASN A 352 -55.04 59.27 -14.48
N SER A 353 -55.22 57.94 -14.59
CA SER A 353 -56.23 57.31 -15.42
C SER A 353 -57.57 57.15 -14.65
N THR A 354 -58.71 57.33 -15.33
CA THR A 354 -60.03 57.04 -14.77
C THR A 354 -60.36 55.55 -14.93
N GLU A 355 -61.30 55.02 -14.12
CA GLU A 355 -61.65 53.57 -14.18
C GLU A 355 -62.24 53.15 -15.54
N SER A 356 -62.75 54.11 -16.33
CA SER A 356 -63.31 53.91 -17.66
C SER A 356 -62.29 54.08 -18.80
N ASP A 357 -61.02 54.34 -18.55
CA ASP A 357 -59.98 54.46 -19.58
C ASP A 357 -59.66 53.10 -20.22
N PRO A 358 -59.92 52.91 -21.52
CA PRO A 358 -59.63 51.62 -22.17
C PRO A 358 -58.18 51.23 -22.15
N ARG A 359 -57.27 52.12 -21.83
CA ARG A 359 -55.79 51.85 -21.71
C ARG A 359 -55.38 51.41 -20.32
N ARG A 360 -56.28 51.50 -19.34
CA ARG A 360 -55.96 51.19 -17.94
C ARG A 360 -55.40 49.76 -17.76
N THR A 361 -56.02 48.77 -18.38
CA THR A 361 -55.62 47.37 -18.33
C THR A 361 -54.15 47.15 -18.84
N PHE A 362 -53.83 47.85 -19.96
CA PHE A 362 -52.44 47.78 -20.47
C PHE A 362 -51.44 48.45 -19.54
N ILE A 363 -51.82 49.57 -18.90
CA ILE A 363 -50.92 50.24 -17.93
C ILE A 363 -50.77 49.41 -16.69
N GLU A 364 -51.80 48.76 -16.19
CA GLU A 364 -51.75 47.81 -15.05
C GLU A 364 -50.84 46.63 -15.36
N SER A 365 -50.92 46.05 -16.55
CA SER A 365 -50.02 45.01 -17.00
C SER A 365 -48.59 45.48 -17.05
N ILE A 366 -48.29 46.70 -17.55
CA ILE A 366 -46.91 47.23 -17.56
C ILE A 366 -46.40 47.43 -16.13
N VAL A 367 -47.20 47.89 -15.19
CA VAL A 367 -46.84 48.06 -13.78
C VAL A 367 -46.58 46.72 -13.14
N ALA A 368 -47.41 45.72 -13.41
CA ALA A 368 -47.20 44.34 -12.88
C ALA A 368 -45.92 43.74 -13.40
N GLU A 369 -45.67 43.78 -14.71
CA GLU A 369 -44.48 43.20 -15.34
C GLU A 369 -43.19 43.89 -14.88
N THR A 370 -43.21 45.23 -14.73
CA THR A 370 -42.07 45.98 -14.23
C THR A 370 -41.73 45.61 -12.80
N ARG A 371 -42.72 45.38 -11.92
CA ARG A 371 -42.52 44.90 -10.56
C ARG A 371 -41.97 43.48 -10.53
N GLN A 372 -42.45 42.62 -11.38
CA GLN A 372 -41.96 41.26 -11.49
C GLN A 372 -40.48 41.23 -11.90
N LEU A 373 -40.10 42.04 -12.91
CA LEU A 373 -38.70 42.16 -13.35
C LEU A 373 -37.79 42.78 -12.28
N GLU A 374 -38.29 43.78 -11.52
CA GLU A 374 -37.57 44.33 -10.36
C GLU A 374 -37.33 43.23 -9.31
N GLY A 375 -38.32 42.38 -9.03
CA GLY A 375 -38.18 41.24 -8.10
C GLY A 375 -37.12 40.22 -8.55
N VAL A 376 -37.17 39.83 -9.82
CA VAL A 376 -36.16 38.90 -10.40
C VAL A 376 -34.73 39.47 -10.29
N LEU A 377 -34.57 40.77 -10.53
CA LEU A 377 -33.28 41.44 -10.42
C LEU A 377 -32.76 41.44 -8.98
N ASP A 378 -33.65 41.66 -7.99
CA ASP A 378 -33.30 41.62 -6.58
C ASP A 378 -32.89 40.21 -6.13
N GLU A 379 -33.55 39.17 -6.60
CA GLU A 379 -33.18 37.77 -6.37
C GLU A 379 -31.77 37.46 -6.92
N ILE A 380 -31.45 37.91 -8.14
CA ILE A 380 -30.16 37.73 -8.78
C ILE A 380 -29.04 38.48 -8.01
N LEU A 381 -29.31 39.70 -7.54
CA LEU A 381 -28.36 40.46 -6.72
C LEU A 381 -28.08 39.79 -5.36
N ASN A 382 -29.15 39.33 -4.70
CA ASN A 382 -29.02 38.60 -3.44
C ASN A 382 -28.21 37.30 -3.61
N TYR A 383 -28.30 36.63 -4.77
CA TYR A 383 -27.44 35.51 -5.09
C TYR A 383 -25.96 35.90 -5.17
N SER A 384 -25.66 37.04 -5.79
CA SER A 384 -24.29 37.55 -5.89
C SER A 384 -23.69 37.91 -4.52
N ASP A 385 -24.48 38.57 -3.65
CA ASP A 385 -24.02 38.98 -2.31
C ASP A 385 -23.89 37.78 -1.34
N SER A 386 -24.58 36.66 -1.61
CA SER A 386 -24.52 35.46 -0.79
C SER A 386 -23.18 34.69 -0.85
N LEU A 387 -22.25 35.11 -1.69
CA LEU A 387 -20.99 34.42 -1.91
C LEU A 387 -20.07 34.44 -0.69
N TYR A 388 -20.21 35.44 0.19
CA TYR A 388 -19.35 35.59 1.39
C TYR A 388 -20.21 35.85 2.64
N PRO A 389 -20.66 34.79 3.36
CA PRO A 389 -21.47 34.98 4.58
C PRO A 389 -20.63 35.63 5.70
N THR A 390 -21.22 36.66 6.32
CA THR A 390 -20.67 37.32 7.50
C THR A 390 -21.40 36.80 8.73
N ARG A 391 -20.82 35.79 9.39
CA ARG A 391 -21.45 35.11 10.53
C ARG A 391 -21.15 35.82 11.84
N ASP A 392 -22.19 35.93 12.70
CA ASP A 392 -22.11 36.41 14.08
C ASP A 392 -23.19 35.71 14.93
N PHE A 393 -23.17 35.94 16.24
CA PHE A 393 -24.16 35.37 17.16
C PHE A 393 -25.44 36.22 17.19
N TRP A 394 -26.59 35.55 16.92
CA TRP A 394 -27.88 36.20 16.85
C TRP A 394 -28.95 35.43 17.63
N ASP A 395 -29.95 36.19 18.14
CA ASP A 395 -31.14 35.60 18.74
C ASP A 395 -32.14 35.21 17.65
N VAL A 396 -32.48 33.93 17.60
CA VAL A 396 -33.42 33.35 16.58
C VAL A 396 -34.81 33.91 16.75
N ASN A 397 -35.31 34.08 18.00
CA ASN A 397 -36.65 34.57 18.23
C ASN A 397 -36.84 36.00 17.70
N GLN A 398 -35.84 36.88 17.91
CA GLN A 398 -35.86 38.23 17.33
C GLN A 398 -35.86 38.19 15.79
N LEU A 399 -35.13 37.29 15.17
CA LEU A 399 -35.06 37.16 13.72
C LEU A 399 -36.41 36.74 13.14
N VAL A 400 -37.06 35.77 13.75
CA VAL A 400 -38.41 35.31 13.34
C VAL A 400 -39.45 36.39 13.54
N GLU A 401 -39.45 37.08 14.69
CA GLU A 401 -40.37 38.20 14.96
C GLU A 401 -40.22 39.36 13.97
N ASN A 402 -38.98 39.71 13.59
CA ASN A 402 -38.72 40.69 12.57
C ASN A 402 -39.24 40.27 11.20
N ALA A 403 -39.00 39.01 10.79
CA ALA A 403 -39.50 38.49 9.52
C ALA A 403 -41.05 38.48 9.47
N LEU A 404 -41.69 38.09 10.57
CA LEU A 404 -43.17 38.13 10.68
C LEU A 404 -43.70 39.55 10.62
N ARG A 405 -43.03 40.51 11.26
CA ARG A 405 -43.42 41.93 11.21
C ARG A 405 -43.28 42.50 9.81
N ASP A 406 -42.21 42.19 9.09
CA ASP A 406 -41.96 42.64 7.73
C ASP A 406 -43.01 42.10 6.72
N THR A 407 -43.60 40.94 7.01
CA THR A 407 -44.59 40.27 6.13
C THR A 407 -46.04 40.45 6.59
N ALA A 408 -46.28 41.02 7.79
CA ALA A 408 -47.59 41.09 8.44
C ALA A 408 -48.68 41.77 7.58
N ASP A 409 -48.38 42.91 6.94
CA ASP A 409 -49.34 43.63 6.12
C ASP A 409 -49.79 42.79 4.91
N SER A 410 -48.85 42.09 4.28
CA SER A 410 -49.14 41.23 3.13
C SER A 410 -49.95 40.00 3.55
N MET A 411 -49.62 39.37 4.67
CA MET A 411 -50.32 38.22 5.22
C MET A 411 -51.75 38.55 5.63
N THR A 412 -51.94 39.66 6.33
CA THR A 412 -53.26 40.10 6.80
C THR A 412 -54.17 40.46 5.63
N SER A 413 -53.64 41.11 4.59
CA SER A 413 -54.43 41.49 3.41
C SER A 413 -54.93 40.30 2.60
N LEU A 414 -54.25 39.15 2.70
CA LEU A 414 -54.56 37.91 2.01
C LEU A 414 -55.32 36.90 2.88
N GLY A 415 -55.58 37.23 4.18
CA GLY A 415 -56.36 36.38 5.08
C GLY A 415 -55.56 35.26 5.77
N TYR A 416 -54.22 35.32 5.75
CA TYR A 416 -53.39 34.33 6.44
C TYR A 416 -53.39 34.48 7.95
N SER A 417 -53.51 33.37 8.65
CA SER A 417 -53.29 33.27 10.10
C SER A 417 -51.89 32.77 10.38
N THR A 418 -51.15 33.47 11.24
CA THR A 418 -49.79 33.07 11.64
C THR A 418 -49.74 32.75 13.11
N CYS A 419 -49.14 31.63 13.47
CA CYS A 419 -48.92 31.22 14.85
C CYS A 419 -47.42 30.99 15.08
N TYR A 420 -46.79 31.76 16.00
CA TYR A 420 -45.42 31.56 16.39
C TYR A 420 -45.34 31.05 17.82
N THR A 421 -44.68 29.91 18.00
CA THR A 421 -44.45 29.28 19.31
C THR A 421 -42.95 29.32 19.62
N PRO A 422 -42.44 30.38 20.26
CA PRO A 422 -41.05 30.48 20.64
C PRO A 422 -40.72 29.60 21.84
N ASP A 423 -39.55 28.94 21.81
CA ASP A 423 -38.91 28.40 23.03
C ASP A 423 -38.18 29.57 23.73
N GLY A 424 -38.48 29.77 25.04
CA GLY A 424 -38.02 30.93 25.79
C GLY A 424 -36.55 30.92 26.19
N ASP A 425 -35.87 29.76 26.11
CA ASP A 425 -34.48 29.59 26.57
C ASP A 425 -33.56 29.06 25.46
N LEU A 426 -33.57 29.78 24.34
CA LEU A 426 -32.71 29.46 23.19
C LEU A 426 -31.32 30.08 23.30
N PRO A 427 -30.27 29.33 23.07
CA PRO A 427 -28.93 29.90 22.94
C PRO A 427 -28.79 30.71 21.64
N PRO A 428 -27.91 31.73 21.59
CA PRO A 428 -27.66 32.46 20.36
C PRO A 428 -27.05 31.52 19.28
N VAL A 429 -27.41 31.74 18.02
CA VAL A 429 -26.98 30.95 16.87
C VAL A 429 -25.90 31.69 16.07
N TYR A 430 -24.92 30.94 15.54
CA TYR A 430 -23.80 31.50 14.78
C TYR A 430 -24.08 31.44 13.27
N ILE A 431 -24.62 32.54 12.74
CA ILE A 431 -25.16 32.61 11.36
C ILE A 431 -24.95 33.97 10.72
N ASP A 432 -25.16 34.07 9.40
CA ASP A 432 -25.30 35.34 8.72
C ASP A 432 -26.73 35.86 8.85
N PHE A 433 -26.89 36.97 9.57
CA PHE A 433 -28.19 37.61 9.80
C PHE A 433 -28.95 37.96 8.51
N LYS A 434 -28.25 38.55 7.53
CA LYS A 434 -28.89 39.00 6.28
C LYS A 434 -29.42 37.82 5.47
N GLN A 435 -28.63 36.78 5.36
CA GLN A 435 -29.01 35.60 4.61
C GLN A 435 -30.14 34.83 5.28
N LEU A 436 -30.11 34.63 6.60
CA LEU A 436 -31.19 33.97 7.30
C LEU A 436 -32.49 34.80 7.23
N SER A 437 -32.42 36.13 7.43
CA SER A 437 -33.58 37.01 7.29
C SER A 437 -34.17 36.98 5.87
N TYR A 438 -33.33 36.89 4.85
CA TYR A 438 -33.76 36.69 3.48
C TYR A 438 -34.50 35.35 3.32
N CYS A 439 -33.91 34.26 3.81
CA CYS A 439 -34.50 32.93 3.75
C CYS A 439 -35.86 32.86 4.45
N LEU A 440 -35.98 33.45 5.65
CA LEU A 440 -37.24 33.50 6.38
C LEU A 440 -38.32 34.26 5.61
N ARG A 441 -38.00 35.44 5.08
CA ARG A 441 -38.95 36.22 4.26
C ARG A 441 -39.35 35.48 2.99
N THR A 442 -38.39 34.85 2.32
CA THR A 442 -38.66 34.10 1.08
C THR A 442 -39.57 32.90 1.34
N VAL A 443 -39.34 32.14 2.42
CA VAL A 443 -40.21 31.03 2.81
C VAL A 443 -41.61 31.56 3.12
N LEU A 444 -41.74 32.59 3.96
CA LEU A 444 -43.04 33.19 4.31
C LEU A 444 -43.76 33.81 3.13
N GLN A 445 -43.08 34.45 2.18
CA GLN A 445 -43.67 35.02 0.96
C GLN A 445 -44.07 33.97 -0.06
N ASN A 446 -43.34 32.85 -0.15
CA ASN A 446 -43.71 31.73 -1.00
C ASN A 446 -45.04 31.10 -0.54
N ASP A 447 -45.23 31.04 0.78
CA ASP A 447 -46.42 30.48 1.40
C ASP A 447 -47.66 31.36 1.17
N ILE A 448 -47.51 32.70 1.01
CA ILE A 448 -48.61 33.66 0.74
C ILE A 448 -49.27 33.44 -0.63
N ASN A 449 -48.69 32.67 -1.54
CA ASN A 449 -49.28 32.32 -2.84
C ASN A 449 -50.05 30.99 -2.82
N GLY A 450 -50.46 30.50 -1.66
CA GLY A 450 -51.19 29.23 -1.48
C GLY A 450 -52.57 29.22 -2.12
N ILE A 451 -53.07 28.03 -2.48
CA ILE A 451 -54.33 27.77 -3.20
C ILE A 451 -55.35 27.07 -2.27
N SER A 452 -54.98 26.72 -1.05
CA SER A 452 -55.82 26.01 -0.08
C SER A 452 -56.88 26.93 0.61
N GLU A 453 -57.97 26.33 1.12
CA GLU A 453 -58.92 27.02 1.98
C GLU A 453 -58.39 27.30 3.39
N ASP A 454 -57.39 26.57 3.84
CA ASP A 454 -56.71 26.75 5.15
C ASP A 454 -55.43 27.57 4.94
N LEU A 455 -55.53 28.88 5.17
CA LEU A 455 -54.42 29.83 5.06
C LEU A 455 -53.73 29.99 6.41
N SER A 456 -53.06 28.95 6.88
CA SER A 456 -52.36 28.98 8.18
C SER A 456 -50.87 28.63 8.06
N ILE A 457 -50.04 29.41 8.72
CA ILE A 457 -48.59 29.20 8.82
C ILE A 457 -48.23 29.09 10.30
N SER A 458 -47.63 27.95 10.70
CA SER A 458 -47.11 27.75 12.04
C SER A 458 -45.58 27.76 12.06
N ILE A 459 -45.01 28.50 12.99
CA ILE A 459 -43.57 28.58 13.20
C ILE A 459 -43.26 28.12 14.62
N GLN A 460 -42.25 27.25 14.76
CA GLN A 460 -41.78 26.78 16.04
C GLN A 460 -40.24 26.85 16.11
N SER A 461 -39.73 27.40 17.20
CA SER A 461 -38.30 27.31 17.53
C SER A 461 -38.10 26.37 18.71
N GLN A 462 -37.13 25.48 18.62
CA GLN A 462 -36.86 24.46 19.63
C GLN A 462 -35.36 24.30 19.86
N LYS A 463 -34.98 24.15 21.13
CA LYS A 463 -33.59 23.84 21.50
C LYS A 463 -33.25 22.38 21.14
N GLY A 464 -32.11 22.16 20.46
CA GLY A 464 -31.53 20.87 20.17
C GLY A 464 -30.14 20.70 20.79
N ASP A 465 -29.50 19.57 20.52
CA ASP A 465 -28.12 19.31 20.96
C ASP A 465 -27.12 20.14 20.14
N ASN A 466 -26.58 21.22 20.75
CA ASN A 466 -25.69 22.19 20.09
C ASN A 466 -26.29 22.93 18.88
N CYS A 467 -27.59 22.96 18.75
CA CYS A 467 -28.29 23.67 17.66
C CYS A 467 -29.64 24.21 18.13
N VAL A 468 -30.22 25.08 17.31
CA VAL A 468 -31.60 25.49 17.40
C VAL A 468 -32.31 25.02 16.14
N ILE A 469 -33.43 24.33 16.31
CA ILE A 469 -34.25 23.81 15.23
C ILE A 469 -35.39 24.77 15.01
N LEU A 470 -35.50 25.36 13.83
CA LEU A 470 -36.60 26.18 13.40
C LEU A 470 -37.46 25.39 12.42
N ARG A 471 -38.73 25.19 12.74
CA ARG A 471 -39.73 24.54 11.87
C ARG A 471 -40.77 25.57 11.43
N ILE A 472 -41.05 25.56 10.15
CA ILE A 472 -42.08 26.38 9.51
C ILE A 472 -43.00 25.40 8.79
N GLU A 473 -44.28 25.41 9.13
CA GLU A 473 -45.30 24.57 8.50
C GLU A 473 -46.33 25.47 7.81
N ASP A 474 -46.48 25.28 6.50
CA ASP A 474 -47.46 25.97 5.66
C ASP A 474 -48.55 24.97 5.23
N CYS A 475 -49.74 25.13 5.76
CA CYS A 475 -50.90 24.31 5.39
C CYS A 475 -51.62 24.82 4.13
N SER A 476 -51.25 25.97 3.61
CA SER A 476 -51.93 26.64 2.48
C SER A 476 -51.59 26.05 1.12
N ARG A 477 -50.50 25.29 1.02
CA ARG A 477 -49.98 24.81 -0.25
C ARG A 477 -49.85 23.29 -0.28
N LEU A 478 -50.68 22.65 -1.08
CA LEU A 478 -50.69 21.19 -1.26
C LEU A 478 -49.95 20.81 -2.54
N ILE A 479 -48.68 20.43 -2.44
CA ILE A 479 -47.85 20.00 -3.57
C ILE A 479 -47.21 18.66 -3.28
N SER A 480 -46.80 17.96 -4.32
CA SER A 480 -46.04 16.72 -4.18
C SER A 480 -44.57 17.00 -3.83
N GLN A 481 -43.89 16.02 -3.22
CA GLN A 481 -42.45 16.14 -2.95
C GLN A 481 -41.64 16.36 -4.23
N ALA A 482 -42.03 15.75 -5.35
CA ALA A 482 -41.33 15.92 -6.62
C ALA A 482 -41.43 17.37 -7.14
N GLU A 483 -42.58 18.03 -6.97
CA GLU A 483 -42.73 19.44 -7.31
C GLU A 483 -41.94 20.36 -6.39
N LEU A 484 -41.89 20.05 -5.08
CA LEU A 484 -41.06 20.77 -4.13
C LEU A 484 -39.56 20.62 -4.44
N ASP A 485 -39.11 19.42 -4.80
CA ASP A 485 -37.73 19.16 -5.18
C ASP A 485 -37.34 19.95 -6.44
N HIS A 486 -38.25 20.13 -7.39
CA HIS A 486 -38.08 21.01 -8.55
C HIS A 486 -37.93 22.49 -8.16
N LEU A 487 -38.70 22.98 -7.18
CA LEU A 487 -38.57 24.35 -6.68
C LEU A 487 -37.24 24.62 -5.92
N LEU A 488 -36.58 23.57 -5.46
CA LEU A 488 -35.27 23.66 -4.81
C LEU A 488 -34.10 23.65 -5.81
N VAL A 489 -34.37 23.49 -7.12
CA VAL A 489 -33.36 23.56 -8.19
C VAL A 489 -33.40 24.93 -8.85
N PRO A 490 -32.29 25.68 -8.94
CA PRO A 490 -32.27 26.99 -9.61
C PRO A 490 -32.70 26.91 -11.08
N PHE A 491 -33.49 27.86 -11.54
CA PHE A 491 -33.96 27.97 -12.94
C PHE A 491 -34.84 26.81 -13.45
N SER A 492 -35.51 26.09 -12.54
CA SER A 492 -36.51 25.10 -12.95
C SER A 492 -37.72 25.78 -13.63
N GLU A 493 -38.11 25.31 -14.82
CA GLU A 493 -39.26 25.83 -15.57
C GLU A 493 -40.58 25.45 -14.87
N THR A 494 -41.08 26.32 -14.01
CA THR A 494 -42.46 26.24 -13.49
C THR A 494 -43.21 27.45 -13.97
N HIS A 495 -44.15 27.23 -14.87
CA HIS A 495 -44.83 28.27 -15.67
C HIS A 495 -45.73 29.26 -14.89
N ASP A 496 -46.00 29.07 -13.59
CA ASP A 496 -47.02 29.86 -12.88
C ASP A 496 -46.59 30.59 -11.60
N LEU A 497 -45.32 30.51 -11.17
CA LEU A 497 -44.93 30.89 -9.80
C LEU A 497 -43.70 31.81 -9.67
N GLY A 498 -43.45 32.69 -10.63
CA GLY A 498 -42.30 33.59 -10.59
C GLY A 498 -41.01 32.95 -11.09
N ALA A 499 -39.84 33.59 -10.90
CA ALA A 499 -38.58 33.13 -11.45
C ALA A 499 -38.04 31.81 -10.86
N GLY A 500 -38.72 31.21 -9.87
CA GLY A 500 -38.33 29.91 -9.27
C GLY A 500 -36.99 29.90 -8.56
N LEU A 501 -36.42 31.05 -8.25
CA LEU A 501 -35.06 31.17 -7.67
C LEU A 501 -35.05 31.23 -6.13
N GLY A 502 -36.14 31.72 -5.51
CA GLY A 502 -36.13 32.06 -4.09
C GLY A 502 -35.78 30.90 -3.15
N LEU A 503 -36.50 29.77 -3.23
CA LEU A 503 -36.23 28.60 -2.36
C LEU A 503 -34.89 27.90 -2.69
N ALA A 504 -34.56 27.82 -3.98
CA ALA A 504 -33.27 27.27 -4.43
C ALA A 504 -32.09 28.10 -3.91
N LEU A 505 -32.27 29.42 -3.86
CA LEU A 505 -31.30 30.36 -3.32
C LEU A 505 -31.17 30.22 -1.81
N CYS A 506 -32.27 30.09 -1.08
CA CYS A 506 -32.29 29.82 0.36
C CYS A 506 -31.50 28.55 0.68
N LYS A 507 -31.75 27.46 -0.05
CA LYS A 507 -31.00 26.22 0.11
C LYS A 507 -29.49 26.43 -0.11
N THR A 508 -29.11 27.10 -1.20
CA THR A 508 -27.71 27.38 -1.53
C THR A 508 -27.03 28.24 -0.48
N MET A 509 -27.70 29.27 0.05
CA MET A 509 -27.16 30.15 1.09
C MET A 509 -26.93 29.41 2.40
N LEU A 510 -27.89 28.59 2.82
CA LEU A 510 -27.80 27.82 4.06
C LEU A 510 -26.78 26.67 3.94
N ASP A 511 -26.75 25.97 2.81
CA ASP A 511 -25.76 24.91 2.54
C ASP A 511 -24.30 25.44 2.59
N LYS A 512 -24.05 26.66 2.07
CA LYS A 512 -22.74 27.32 2.15
C LYS A 512 -22.33 27.69 3.58
N GLN A 513 -23.32 27.88 4.43
CA GLN A 513 -23.07 28.10 5.85
C GLN A 513 -22.96 26.79 6.66
N GLY A 514 -23.11 25.62 6.03
CA GLY A 514 -23.18 24.33 6.74
C GLY A 514 -24.48 24.19 7.55
N ILE A 515 -25.53 24.95 7.21
CA ILE A 515 -26.82 24.94 7.89
C ILE A 515 -27.76 23.99 7.14
N PRO A 516 -28.15 22.86 7.75
CA PRO A 516 -29.10 21.94 7.12
C PRO A 516 -30.47 22.60 6.89
N PHE A 517 -30.91 22.60 5.65
CA PHE A 517 -32.23 23.06 5.22
C PHE A 517 -32.97 21.90 4.56
N VAL A 518 -34.04 21.44 5.20
CA VAL A 518 -34.86 20.32 4.72
C VAL A 518 -36.27 20.83 4.48
N ALA A 519 -36.79 20.63 3.25
CA ALA A 519 -38.17 20.92 2.89
C ALA A 519 -38.87 19.59 2.56
N GLN A 520 -40.02 19.36 3.18
CA GLN A 520 -40.85 18.18 3.00
C GLN A 520 -42.27 18.59 2.65
N ALA A 521 -42.81 18.01 1.58
CA ALA A 521 -44.18 18.21 1.16
C ALA A 521 -45.04 16.98 1.45
N ASP A 522 -46.23 17.21 1.98
CA ASP A 522 -47.28 16.23 2.13
C ASP A 522 -48.55 16.74 1.46
N VAL A 523 -49.11 15.95 0.55
CA VAL A 523 -50.29 16.29 -0.24
C VAL A 523 -51.51 16.58 0.65
N ASN A 524 -51.53 16.13 1.90
CA ASN A 524 -52.64 16.30 2.83
C ASN A 524 -52.41 17.36 3.92
N SER A 525 -51.15 17.70 4.21
CA SER A 525 -50.79 18.55 5.36
C SER A 525 -49.97 19.79 5.00
N GLY A 526 -49.59 19.93 3.71
CA GLY A 526 -48.84 21.09 3.25
C GLY A 526 -47.33 20.91 3.22
N ILE A 527 -46.56 21.98 3.39
CA ILE A 527 -45.11 21.99 3.31
C ILE A 527 -44.50 22.24 4.70
N ARG A 528 -43.49 21.45 5.05
CA ARG A 528 -42.70 21.64 6.27
C ARG A 528 -41.25 21.97 5.91
N TYR A 529 -40.78 23.12 6.36
CA TYR A 529 -39.38 23.52 6.30
C TYR A 529 -38.74 23.35 7.66
N THR A 530 -37.56 22.75 7.68
CA THR A 530 -36.75 22.56 8.90
C THR A 530 -35.36 23.15 8.67
N ILE A 531 -34.96 24.10 9.50
CA ILE A 531 -33.66 24.76 9.48
C ILE A 531 -32.94 24.43 10.80
N THR A 532 -31.75 23.85 10.71
CA THR A 532 -30.95 23.49 11.90
C THR A 532 -29.81 24.48 12.07
N LEU A 533 -29.92 25.40 13.02
CA LEU A 533 -29.02 26.52 13.22
C LEU A 533 -27.94 26.19 14.26
N PRO A 534 -26.63 26.34 13.96
CA PRO A 534 -25.55 26.01 14.91
C PRO A 534 -25.44 27.05 16.02
N THR A 535 -25.18 26.59 17.25
CA THR A 535 -24.96 27.44 18.43
C THR A 535 -23.48 27.65 18.77
N ARG A 536 -22.59 26.99 18.02
CA ARG A 536 -21.14 27.10 18.19
C ARG A 536 -20.47 27.45 16.87
N LYS A 537 -19.33 28.13 16.98
CA LYS A 537 -18.43 28.31 15.85
C LYS A 537 -17.81 26.97 15.53
N GLU A 538 -18.02 26.42 14.31
CA GLU A 538 -17.27 25.25 13.87
C GLU A 538 -15.78 25.61 13.84
N GLU A 539 -14.96 24.91 14.64
CA GLU A 539 -13.53 24.92 14.44
C GLU A 539 -13.23 24.20 13.11
N GLN A 540 -12.74 24.96 12.13
CA GLN A 540 -12.25 24.39 10.88
C GLN A 540 -11.10 23.43 11.23
N SER A 541 -11.37 22.13 11.16
CA SER A 541 -10.36 21.05 11.24
C SER A 541 -9.61 20.88 9.91
#